data_81193f2a0300f0ff291494fb2c0c5184
#
_entry.id   81193f2a0300f0ff291494fb2c0c5184
#
_cell.length_a   1.000
_cell.length_b   1.000
_cell.length_c   1.000
_cell.angle_alpha   90.00
_cell.angle_beta   90.00
_cell.angle_gamma   90.00
#
_symmetry.space_group_name_H-M   'P 1'
#
loop_
_entity.id
_entity.type
_entity.pdbx_description
1 polymer ?
#
loop_
_entity_poly.entity_id
_entity_poly.type
_entity_poly.pdbx_seq_one_letter_code
_entity_poly.pdbx_strand_id
1 'polypeptide(L)'
;MFDSVQDVREALAGEGYIADEHLATTVFLQTRLDKPLLIEGPAGVGKTELAKVLAAATDRRLLRLQCYEGQDETKALYEWDYGKQLLYTQILREKIAQIVSDATDLETAVERIGAQESVFFSDRFLASRPLLEAVRSEEPVVLLIDEIDRADEALEAVLLELLGEYQVSVPEVGTFTATCAPYVVLTSNNTRDLAAALKRRCLHLFLDYPAAERELEIVRSKDTGLTDALATQLVDVVRGLRELDLRKAPSISETIDWARTLAVLGVDELNAKVLSDTVSVVVKYDKDVHKALDALPRLVDPNAAVPESLHNGHGHSHGPGHSHDHDHGPDGKAVRAEKDRPGRFADGYYGTPKKTPSSSPGRRRAF
;
A
#
# COMPACT_ATOMS: atom_id res chain seq x y z
N MET A 1 -6.64 -12.12 25.79
CA MET A 1 -7.28 -10.79 25.65
C MET A 1 -6.56 -9.86 26.61
N PHE A 2 -6.20 -8.66 26.20
CA PHE A 2 -5.46 -7.72 27.07
C PHE A 2 -6.37 -7.13 28.16
N ASP A 3 -5.85 -7.02 29.38
CA ASP A 3 -6.60 -6.45 30.51
C ASP A 3 -6.31 -4.98 30.73
N SER A 4 -5.18 -4.50 30.24
CA SER A 4 -4.73 -3.10 30.34
C SER A 4 -3.93 -2.65 29.12
N VAL A 5 -3.73 -1.33 29.00
CA VAL A 5 -2.83 -0.73 28.00
C VAL A 5 -1.40 -1.19 28.21
N GLN A 6 -1.00 -1.41 29.49
CA GLN A 6 0.33 -1.89 29.80
C GLN A 6 0.55 -3.33 29.32
N ASP A 7 -0.45 -4.21 29.43
CA ASP A 7 -0.36 -5.59 28.90
C ASP A 7 -0.16 -5.58 27.39
N VAL A 8 -0.81 -4.65 26.66
CA VAL A 8 -0.58 -4.47 25.23
C VAL A 8 0.87 -4.11 24.96
N ARG A 9 1.43 -3.14 25.68
CA ARG A 9 2.83 -2.73 25.50
C ARG A 9 3.80 -3.89 25.74
N GLU A 10 3.60 -4.63 26.82
CA GLU A 10 4.45 -5.76 27.18
C GLU A 10 4.34 -6.90 26.16
N ALA A 11 3.14 -7.22 25.71
CA ALA A 11 2.92 -8.25 24.72
C ALA A 11 3.52 -7.89 23.35
N LEU A 12 3.34 -6.64 22.89
CA LEU A 12 3.96 -6.16 21.65
C LEU A 12 5.49 -6.11 21.76
N ALA A 13 6.02 -5.67 22.91
CA ALA A 13 7.47 -5.65 23.16
C ALA A 13 8.06 -7.06 23.19
N GLY A 14 7.34 -8.05 23.74
CA GLY A 14 7.73 -9.46 23.73
C GLY A 14 7.92 -10.02 22.31
N GLU A 15 7.19 -9.49 21.34
CA GLU A 15 7.31 -9.81 19.92
C GLU A 15 8.24 -8.83 19.15
N GLY A 16 9.02 -8.03 19.87
CA GLY A 16 10.01 -7.10 19.29
C GLY A 16 9.41 -5.87 18.61
N TYR A 17 8.21 -5.43 19.05
CA TYR A 17 7.58 -4.21 18.57
C TYR A 17 7.47 -3.17 19.69
N ILE A 18 8.23 -2.09 19.58
CA ILE A 18 8.26 -1.02 20.58
C ILE A 18 7.06 -0.09 20.38
N ALA A 19 6.08 -0.14 21.27
CA ALA A 19 4.87 0.67 21.23
C ALA A 19 4.94 1.83 22.23
N ASP A 20 4.51 3.04 21.80
CA ASP A 20 4.22 4.12 22.74
C ASP A 20 2.84 3.94 23.38
N GLU A 21 2.54 4.81 24.34
CA GLU A 21 1.28 4.76 25.08
C GLU A 21 0.07 5.01 24.19
N HIS A 22 0.19 5.93 23.22
CA HIS A 22 -0.92 6.26 22.29
C HIS A 22 -1.26 5.08 21.38
N LEU A 23 -0.25 4.43 20.77
CA LEU A 23 -0.41 3.24 19.96
C LEU A 23 -0.99 2.09 20.80
N ALA A 24 -0.42 1.83 21.98
CA ALA A 24 -0.90 0.75 22.84
C ALA A 24 -2.35 0.98 23.29
N THR A 25 -2.70 2.22 23.63
CA THR A 25 -4.09 2.60 23.95
C THR A 25 -5.02 2.34 22.77
N THR A 26 -4.62 2.72 21.57
CA THR A 26 -5.44 2.51 20.37
C THR A 26 -5.64 1.02 20.07
N VAL A 27 -4.58 0.20 20.19
CA VAL A 27 -4.68 -1.27 20.05
C VAL A 27 -5.54 -1.87 21.16
N PHE A 28 -5.42 -1.41 22.40
CA PHE A 28 -6.27 -1.84 23.50
C PHE A 28 -7.75 -1.58 23.19
N LEU A 29 -8.07 -0.35 22.73
CA LEU A 29 -9.44 0.01 22.35
C LEU A 29 -9.94 -0.81 21.16
N GLN A 30 -9.10 -1.10 20.16
CA GLN A 30 -9.43 -1.99 19.05
C GLN A 30 -9.92 -3.34 19.56
N THR A 31 -9.14 -3.96 20.48
CA THR A 31 -9.44 -5.32 20.98
C THR A 31 -10.62 -5.37 21.95
N ARG A 32 -10.99 -4.24 22.57
CA ARG A 32 -12.12 -4.15 23.52
C ARG A 32 -13.42 -3.74 22.86
N LEU A 33 -13.36 -2.97 21.79
CA LEU A 33 -14.53 -2.46 21.09
C LEU A 33 -14.84 -3.22 19.83
N ASP A 34 -14.04 -4.23 19.48
CA ASP A 34 -14.09 -4.99 18.22
C ASP A 34 -14.20 -4.06 17.00
N LYS A 35 -13.43 -2.95 17.01
CA LYS A 35 -13.43 -1.99 15.91
C LYS A 35 -12.22 -2.18 15.01
N PRO A 36 -12.39 -2.02 13.69
CA PRO A 36 -11.25 -1.97 12.78
C PRO A 36 -10.28 -0.84 13.13
N LEU A 37 -8.99 -1.05 12.91
CA LEU A 37 -7.93 -0.05 13.11
C LEU A 37 -7.36 0.35 11.76
N LEU A 38 -7.47 1.63 11.41
CA LEU A 38 -6.81 2.23 10.25
C LEU A 38 -5.52 2.91 10.70
N ILE A 39 -4.40 2.46 10.13
CA ILE A 39 -3.07 2.99 10.39
C ILE A 39 -2.60 3.74 9.16
N GLU A 40 -2.46 5.06 9.28
CA GLU A 40 -1.94 5.93 8.22
C GLU A 40 -0.53 6.43 8.58
N GLY A 41 0.29 6.73 7.59
CA GLY A 41 1.62 7.30 7.78
C GLY A 41 2.63 6.92 6.70
N PRO A 42 3.88 7.42 6.77
CA PRO A 42 4.90 7.14 5.78
C PRO A 42 5.20 5.64 5.60
N ALA A 43 5.77 5.27 4.46
CA ALA A 43 6.21 3.90 4.23
C ALA A 43 7.36 3.53 5.19
N GLY A 44 7.38 2.27 5.67
CA GLY A 44 8.47 1.73 6.47
C GLY A 44 8.54 2.18 7.93
N VAL A 45 7.45 2.75 8.48
CA VAL A 45 7.34 3.11 9.92
C VAL A 45 6.80 1.96 10.80
N GLY A 46 6.55 0.79 10.22
CA GLY A 46 6.12 -0.39 10.98
C GLY A 46 4.61 -0.66 11.00
N LYS A 47 3.81 -0.05 10.11
CA LYS A 47 2.35 -0.27 10.04
C LYS A 47 1.96 -1.72 9.83
N THR A 48 2.51 -2.36 8.80
CA THR A 48 2.28 -3.78 8.48
C THR A 48 2.82 -4.70 9.57
N GLU A 49 3.93 -4.32 10.21
CA GLU A 49 4.56 -5.08 11.29
C GLU A 49 3.67 -5.12 12.54
N LEU A 50 2.97 -4.03 12.85
CA LEU A 50 2.04 -4.01 13.98
C LEU A 50 0.96 -5.11 13.86
N ALA A 51 0.40 -5.31 12.66
CA ALA A 51 -0.62 -6.35 12.45
C ALA A 51 -0.06 -7.78 12.64
N LYS A 52 1.18 -8.01 12.20
CA LYS A 52 1.85 -9.32 12.39
C LYS A 52 2.13 -9.59 13.85
N VAL A 53 2.66 -8.59 14.55
CA VAL A 53 2.97 -8.68 15.97
C VAL A 53 1.69 -8.80 16.80
N LEU A 54 0.62 -8.10 16.46
CA LEU A 54 -0.68 -8.26 17.10
C LEU A 54 -1.21 -9.68 16.96
N ALA A 55 -1.04 -10.30 15.79
CA ALA A 55 -1.45 -11.68 15.54
C ALA A 55 -0.64 -12.64 16.44
N ALA A 56 0.69 -12.49 16.51
CA ALA A 56 1.56 -13.29 17.35
C ALA A 56 1.24 -13.09 18.86
N ALA A 57 1.15 -11.83 19.30
CA ALA A 57 0.87 -11.48 20.70
C ALA A 57 -0.51 -11.94 21.21
N THR A 58 -1.46 -12.20 20.29
CA THR A 58 -2.81 -12.69 20.63
C THR A 58 -3.04 -14.15 20.27
N ASP A 59 -2.02 -14.85 19.77
CA ASP A 59 -2.10 -16.24 19.28
C ASP A 59 -3.24 -16.42 18.24
N ARG A 60 -3.35 -15.43 17.32
CA ARG A 60 -4.34 -15.44 16.26
C ARG A 60 -3.67 -15.67 14.90
N ARG A 61 -4.30 -16.43 14.04
CA ARG A 61 -3.83 -16.62 12.67
C ARG A 61 -3.94 -15.30 11.89
N LEU A 62 -2.85 -14.91 11.21
CA LEU A 62 -2.82 -13.73 10.36
C LEU A 62 -3.34 -14.08 8.95
N LEU A 63 -4.36 -13.37 8.51
CA LEU A 63 -4.82 -13.33 7.12
C LEU A 63 -4.41 -12.00 6.51
N ARG A 64 -3.84 -12.00 5.31
CA ARG A 64 -3.37 -10.76 4.64
C ARG A 64 -3.99 -10.61 3.27
N LEU A 65 -4.60 -9.46 3.04
CA LEU A 65 -4.97 -8.95 1.74
C LEU A 65 -4.03 -7.78 1.39
N GLN A 66 -3.19 -7.94 0.36
CA GLN A 66 -2.40 -6.85 -0.20
C GLN A 66 -3.20 -6.16 -1.29
N CYS A 67 -3.49 -4.86 -1.14
CA CYS A 67 -4.20 -4.09 -2.15
C CYS A 67 -3.24 -3.61 -3.25
N TYR A 68 -3.72 -3.59 -4.48
CA TYR A 68 -3.01 -3.08 -5.65
C TYR A 68 -4.00 -2.49 -6.67
N GLU A 69 -3.51 -1.58 -7.50
CA GLU A 69 -4.34 -0.92 -8.52
C GLU A 69 -4.93 -1.91 -9.52
N GLY A 70 -6.25 -1.79 -9.78
CA GLY A 70 -6.97 -2.69 -10.68
C GLY A 70 -7.25 -4.08 -10.09
N GLN A 71 -7.18 -4.21 -8.78
CA GLN A 71 -7.60 -5.45 -8.12
C GLN A 71 -9.10 -5.63 -8.26
N ASP A 72 -9.51 -6.77 -8.79
CA ASP A 72 -10.90 -7.20 -8.87
C ASP A 72 -11.43 -7.44 -7.44
N GLU A 73 -12.50 -6.74 -7.05
CA GLU A 73 -13.12 -6.83 -5.73
C GLU A 73 -13.62 -8.24 -5.43
N THR A 74 -14.16 -8.93 -6.43
CA THR A 74 -14.61 -10.31 -6.29
C THR A 74 -13.46 -11.22 -5.90
N LYS A 75 -12.30 -11.06 -6.55
CA LYS A 75 -11.09 -11.85 -6.24
C LYS A 75 -10.47 -11.54 -4.88
N ALA A 76 -10.81 -10.42 -4.27
CA ALA A 76 -10.43 -10.16 -2.87
C ALA A 76 -11.28 -10.97 -1.89
N LEU A 77 -12.51 -11.33 -2.28
CA LEU A 77 -13.45 -12.08 -1.49
C LEU A 77 -13.33 -13.59 -1.72
N TYR A 78 -13.46 -14.04 -2.97
CA TYR A 78 -13.51 -15.47 -3.33
C TYR A 78 -13.11 -15.69 -4.79
N GLU A 79 -12.94 -16.94 -5.14
CA GLU A 79 -12.87 -17.44 -6.51
C GLU A 79 -13.71 -18.70 -6.63
N TRP A 80 -14.34 -18.90 -7.81
CA TRP A 80 -14.94 -20.18 -8.13
C TRP A 80 -13.87 -21.21 -8.48
N ASP A 81 -13.89 -22.37 -7.83
CA ASP A 81 -13.00 -23.49 -8.16
C ASP A 81 -13.50 -24.21 -9.42
N TYR A 82 -13.25 -23.59 -10.57
CA TYR A 82 -13.63 -24.15 -11.86
C TYR A 82 -12.98 -25.51 -12.14
N GLY A 83 -11.80 -25.78 -11.61
CA GLY A 83 -11.14 -27.08 -11.71
C GLY A 83 -11.94 -28.17 -11.03
N LYS A 84 -12.40 -27.89 -9.82
CA LYS A 84 -13.27 -28.76 -9.05
C LYS A 84 -14.66 -28.91 -9.69
N GLN A 85 -15.25 -27.83 -10.21
CA GLN A 85 -16.51 -27.89 -10.96
C GLN A 85 -16.38 -28.79 -12.17
N LEU A 86 -15.32 -28.65 -12.97
CA LEU A 86 -15.05 -29.48 -14.14
C LEU A 86 -14.87 -30.96 -13.76
N LEU A 87 -14.09 -31.24 -12.71
CA LEU A 87 -13.91 -32.59 -12.19
C LEU A 87 -15.23 -33.24 -11.78
N TYR A 88 -16.06 -32.49 -11.03
CA TYR A 88 -17.40 -33.01 -10.62
C TYR A 88 -18.31 -33.22 -11.83
N THR A 89 -18.28 -32.34 -12.83
CA THR A 89 -19.04 -32.51 -14.07
C THR A 89 -18.62 -33.80 -14.78
N GLN A 90 -17.33 -34.11 -14.82
CA GLN A 90 -16.84 -35.39 -15.41
C GLN A 90 -17.29 -36.61 -14.61
N ILE A 91 -17.17 -36.56 -13.27
CA ILE A 91 -17.60 -37.66 -12.38
C ILE A 91 -19.12 -37.91 -12.47
N LEU A 92 -19.88 -36.83 -12.55
CA LEU A 92 -21.36 -36.87 -12.61
C LEU A 92 -21.90 -37.02 -14.03
N ARG A 93 -21.07 -37.24 -15.04
CA ARG A 93 -21.44 -37.29 -16.46
C ARG A 93 -22.62 -38.25 -16.72
N GLU A 94 -22.59 -39.44 -16.12
CA GLU A 94 -23.66 -40.41 -16.28
C GLU A 94 -24.97 -39.96 -15.63
N LYS A 95 -24.88 -39.27 -14.48
CA LYS A 95 -26.07 -38.71 -13.81
C LYS A 95 -26.67 -37.55 -14.59
N ILE A 96 -25.83 -36.67 -15.15
CA ILE A 96 -26.26 -35.57 -16.01
C ILE A 96 -26.94 -36.15 -17.27
N ALA A 97 -26.34 -37.18 -17.89
CA ALA A 97 -26.96 -37.88 -19.04
C ALA A 97 -28.34 -38.48 -18.68
N GLN A 98 -28.52 -39.02 -17.48
CA GLN A 98 -29.84 -39.50 -17.01
C GLN A 98 -30.86 -38.37 -16.86
N ILE A 99 -30.46 -37.19 -16.34
CA ILE A 99 -31.35 -36.02 -16.14
C ILE A 99 -31.90 -35.51 -17.47
N VAL A 100 -31.09 -35.57 -18.54
CA VAL A 100 -31.46 -35.07 -19.88
C VAL A 100 -31.95 -36.18 -20.83
N SER A 101 -32.02 -37.43 -20.39
CA SER A 101 -32.29 -38.61 -21.24
C SER A 101 -33.62 -38.56 -21.98
N ASP A 102 -34.62 -37.91 -21.42
CA ASP A 102 -35.96 -37.73 -21.96
C ASP A 102 -36.24 -36.28 -22.44
N ALA A 103 -35.23 -35.45 -22.55
CA ALA A 103 -35.35 -34.12 -23.16
C ALA A 103 -35.54 -34.25 -24.68
N THR A 104 -36.59 -33.61 -25.21
CA THR A 104 -36.96 -33.71 -26.63
C THR A 104 -36.12 -32.81 -27.54
N ASP A 105 -35.48 -31.80 -26.97
CA ASP A 105 -34.67 -30.80 -27.67
C ASP A 105 -33.56 -30.26 -26.76
N LEU A 106 -32.64 -29.49 -27.35
CA LEU A 106 -31.50 -28.91 -26.64
C LEU A 106 -31.95 -27.88 -25.60
N GLU A 107 -32.99 -27.11 -25.87
CA GLU A 107 -33.50 -26.07 -24.95
C GLU A 107 -34.01 -26.70 -23.65
N THR A 108 -34.83 -27.72 -23.75
CA THR A 108 -35.30 -28.49 -22.59
C THR A 108 -34.14 -29.15 -21.82
N ALA A 109 -33.12 -29.66 -22.52
CA ALA A 109 -31.95 -30.24 -21.87
C ALA A 109 -31.15 -29.16 -21.09
N VAL A 110 -30.94 -27.97 -21.66
CA VAL A 110 -30.27 -26.84 -21.01
C VAL A 110 -31.08 -26.34 -19.81
N GLU A 111 -32.39 -26.20 -19.90
CA GLU A 111 -33.26 -25.84 -18.78
C GLU A 111 -33.15 -26.82 -17.60
N ARG A 112 -33.13 -28.13 -17.88
CA ARG A 112 -33.00 -29.15 -16.83
C ARG A 112 -31.63 -29.14 -16.16
N ILE A 113 -30.55 -28.88 -16.92
CA ILE A 113 -29.22 -28.71 -16.37
C ILE A 113 -29.18 -27.41 -15.57
N GLY A 114 -29.72 -26.30 -16.11
CA GLY A 114 -29.81 -25.00 -15.45
C GLY A 114 -30.54 -25.06 -14.11
N ALA A 115 -31.61 -25.88 -14.01
CA ALA A 115 -32.27 -26.12 -12.73
C ALA A 115 -31.36 -26.74 -11.65
N GLN A 116 -30.20 -27.29 -12.04
CA GLN A 116 -29.16 -27.83 -11.15
C GLN A 116 -27.95 -26.86 -10.98
N GLU A 117 -27.99 -25.68 -11.60
CA GLU A 117 -26.87 -24.71 -11.50
C GLU A 117 -26.53 -24.32 -10.07
N SER A 118 -27.50 -24.23 -9.17
CA SER A 118 -27.29 -23.99 -7.75
C SER A 118 -26.34 -25.00 -7.09
N VAL A 119 -26.14 -26.19 -7.68
CA VAL A 119 -25.18 -27.16 -7.17
C VAL A 119 -23.73 -26.74 -7.47
N PHE A 120 -23.47 -26.19 -8.67
CA PHE A 120 -22.14 -25.81 -9.11
C PHE A 120 -21.70 -24.43 -8.59
N PHE A 121 -22.67 -23.55 -8.35
CA PHE A 121 -22.45 -22.23 -7.71
C PHE A 121 -22.87 -22.28 -6.23
N SER A 122 -22.37 -23.26 -5.53
CA SER A 122 -22.60 -23.46 -4.10
C SER A 122 -21.30 -23.29 -3.31
N ASP A 123 -21.43 -23.17 -2.01
CA ASP A 123 -20.31 -23.07 -1.07
C ASP A 123 -19.22 -24.15 -1.27
N ARG A 124 -19.57 -25.31 -1.82
CA ARG A 124 -18.62 -26.42 -2.09
C ARG A 124 -17.56 -26.07 -3.13
N PHE A 125 -17.86 -25.15 -4.05
CA PHE A 125 -16.99 -24.74 -5.14
C PHE A 125 -16.44 -23.32 -4.93
N LEU A 126 -16.72 -22.74 -3.77
CA LEU A 126 -16.23 -21.42 -3.39
C LEU A 126 -14.86 -21.54 -2.73
N ALA A 127 -13.83 -21.02 -3.36
CA ALA A 127 -12.51 -20.87 -2.77
C ALA A 127 -12.45 -19.52 -2.04
N SER A 128 -12.48 -19.54 -0.71
CA SER A 128 -12.40 -18.31 0.10
C SER A 128 -11.04 -17.62 -0.08
N ARG A 129 -11.07 -16.33 -0.28
CA ARG A 129 -9.93 -15.43 -0.25
C ARG A 129 -9.87 -14.73 1.12
N PRO A 130 -8.83 -13.95 1.46
CA PRO A 130 -8.61 -13.47 2.83
C PRO A 130 -9.81 -12.78 3.48
N LEU A 131 -10.62 -12.01 2.74
CA LEU A 131 -11.78 -11.33 3.31
C LEU A 131 -12.88 -12.32 3.73
N LEU A 132 -13.29 -13.20 2.81
CA LEU A 132 -14.30 -14.21 3.11
C LEU A 132 -13.77 -15.27 4.11
N GLU A 133 -12.48 -15.61 4.01
CA GLU A 133 -11.84 -16.54 4.95
C GLU A 133 -11.86 -16.00 6.38
N ALA A 134 -11.64 -14.68 6.57
CA ALA A 134 -11.71 -14.05 7.88
C ALA A 134 -13.12 -14.11 8.49
N VAL A 135 -14.16 -13.92 7.66
CA VAL A 135 -15.56 -13.99 8.11
C VAL A 135 -15.99 -15.43 8.40
N ARG A 136 -15.50 -16.41 7.63
CA ARG A 136 -15.85 -17.82 7.81
C ARG A 136 -15.02 -18.54 8.87
N SER A 137 -14.00 -17.89 9.40
CA SER A 137 -13.13 -18.51 10.41
C SER A 137 -13.91 -18.80 11.70
N GLU A 138 -13.87 -20.04 12.15
CA GLU A 138 -14.38 -20.43 13.47
C GLU A 138 -13.40 -20.06 14.59
N GLU A 139 -12.11 -19.90 14.23
CA GLU A 139 -11.05 -19.48 15.14
C GLU A 139 -10.80 -17.97 15.04
N PRO A 140 -10.36 -17.33 16.14
CA PRO A 140 -10.02 -15.92 16.11
C PRO A 140 -8.86 -15.64 15.14
N VAL A 141 -9.02 -14.63 14.27
CA VAL A 141 -8.01 -14.22 13.29
C VAL A 141 -7.69 -12.73 13.39
N VAL A 142 -6.54 -12.34 12.86
CA VAL A 142 -6.21 -10.95 12.51
C VAL A 142 -6.27 -10.83 11.00
N LEU A 143 -7.10 -9.93 10.49
CA LEU A 143 -7.19 -9.60 9.08
C LEU A 143 -6.42 -8.30 8.81
N LEU A 144 -5.32 -8.41 8.08
CA LEU A 144 -4.54 -7.28 7.60
C LEU A 144 -4.94 -6.94 6.17
N ILE A 145 -5.45 -5.72 5.97
CA ILE A 145 -5.72 -5.12 4.66
C ILE A 145 -4.62 -4.09 4.40
N ASP A 146 -3.62 -4.49 3.62
CA ASP A 146 -2.37 -3.75 3.47
C ASP A 146 -2.41 -2.85 2.23
N GLU A 147 -1.96 -1.58 2.38
CA GLU A 147 -1.95 -0.54 1.34
C GLU A 147 -3.34 -0.26 0.74
N ILE A 148 -4.36 -0.06 1.61
CA ILE A 148 -5.75 0.20 1.20
C ILE A 148 -5.88 1.43 0.28
N ASP A 149 -4.97 2.38 0.36
CA ASP A 149 -4.89 3.54 -0.51
C ASP A 149 -4.57 3.20 -1.98
N ARG A 150 -4.28 1.94 -2.31
CA ARG A 150 -4.16 1.42 -3.68
C ARG A 150 -5.41 0.69 -4.17
N ALA A 151 -6.38 0.45 -3.30
CA ALA A 151 -7.65 -0.15 -3.68
C ALA A 151 -8.48 0.83 -4.50
N ASP A 152 -9.37 0.33 -5.34
CA ASP A 152 -10.38 1.15 -6.01
C ASP A 152 -11.65 1.33 -5.16
N GLU A 153 -12.60 2.12 -5.65
CA GLU A 153 -13.86 2.40 -4.95
C GLU A 153 -14.74 1.15 -4.81
N ALA A 154 -14.64 0.18 -5.74
CA ALA A 154 -15.43 -1.04 -5.69
C ALA A 154 -14.99 -1.93 -4.53
N LEU A 155 -13.68 -2.11 -4.34
CA LEU A 155 -13.15 -2.83 -3.19
C LEU A 155 -13.45 -2.10 -1.87
N GLU A 156 -13.36 -0.76 -1.83
CA GLU A 156 -13.76 0.00 -0.64
C GLU A 156 -15.25 -0.24 -0.28
N ALA A 157 -16.13 -0.31 -1.27
CA ALA A 157 -17.55 -0.59 -1.05
C ALA A 157 -17.79 -1.96 -0.40
N VAL A 158 -17.08 -2.99 -0.87
CA VAL A 158 -17.10 -4.34 -0.26
C VAL A 158 -16.60 -4.30 1.18
N LEU A 159 -15.53 -3.55 1.44
CA LEU A 159 -14.99 -3.40 2.79
C LEU A 159 -15.95 -2.68 3.74
N LEU A 160 -16.83 -1.79 3.25
CA LEU A 160 -17.81 -1.13 4.11
C LEU A 160 -18.79 -2.11 4.77
N GLU A 161 -19.17 -3.20 4.09
CA GLU A 161 -19.99 -4.25 4.66
C GLU A 161 -19.20 -5.02 5.74
N LEU A 162 -18.00 -5.46 5.40
CA LEU A 162 -17.13 -6.19 6.31
C LEU A 162 -16.81 -5.40 7.59
N LEU A 163 -16.44 -4.12 7.44
CA LEU A 163 -16.02 -3.27 8.57
C LEU A 163 -17.19 -2.78 9.42
N GLY A 164 -18.41 -2.85 8.89
CA GLY A 164 -19.62 -2.42 9.60
C GLY A 164 -20.25 -3.52 10.42
N GLU A 165 -20.42 -4.70 9.83
CA GLU A 165 -21.24 -5.78 10.37
C GLU A 165 -20.51 -7.12 10.44
N TYR A 166 -19.22 -7.16 10.10
CA TYR A 166 -18.40 -8.38 9.99
C TYR A 166 -19.08 -9.45 9.12
N GLN A 167 -19.64 -9.01 8.01
CA GLN A 167 -20.29 -9.88 7.04
C GLN A 167 -19.80 -9.64 5.62
N VAL A 168 -20.04 -10.60 4.76
CA VAL A 168 -19.73 -10.56 3.33
C VAL A 168 -20.86 -11.21 2.56
N SER A 169 -21.39 -10.52 1.57
CA SER A 169 -22.40 -11.05 0.65
C SER A 169 -21.73 -11.59 -0.61
N VAL A 170 -21.97 -12.88 -0.88
CA VAL A 170 -21.57 -13.55 -2.12
C VAL A 170 -22.82 -13.74 -2.95
N PRO A 171 -22.93 -13.15 -4.15
CA PRO A 171 -24.10 -13.31 -5.01
C PRO A 171 -24.61 -14.74 -5.04
N GLU A 172 -25.05 -15.49 -5.65
CA GLU A 172 -25.50 -16.87 -5.82
C GLU A 172 -25.51 -17.75 -4.54
N VAL A 173 -24.68 -17.43 -3.50
CA VAL A 173 -24.53 -18.26 -2.29
C VAL A 173 -25.25 -17.67 -1.08
N GLY A 174 -25.21 -16.34 -0.93
CA GLY A 174 -25.82 -15.64 0.20
C GLY A 174 -24.82 -14.89 1.08
N THR A 175 -25.26 -14.45 2.24
CA THR A 175 -24.47 -13.65 3.17
C THR A 175 -23.82 -14.52 4.23
N PHE A 176 -22.54 -14.34 4.43
CA PHE A 176 -21.75 -14.94 5.50
C PHE A 176 -21.52 -13.91 6.59
N THR A 177 -21.83 -14.23 7.82
CA THR A 177 -21.59 -13.36 8.99
C THR A 177 -20.59 -14.05 9.91
N ALA A 178 -19.63 -13.28 10.42
CA ALA A 178 -18.58 -13.79 11.28
C ALA A 178 -19.15 -14.31 12.61
N THR A 179 -18.80 -15.54 12.97
CA THR A 179 -19.11 -16.12 14.28
C THR A 179 -18.16 -15.56 15.34
N CYS A 180 -16.91 -15.32 14.96
CA CYS A 180 -15.88 -14.68 15.75
C CYS A 180 -15.37 -13.43 15.02
N ALA A 181 -15.59 -12.25 15.59
CA ALA A 181 -15.16 -11.00 14.97
C ALA A 181 -13.62 -11.00 14.77
N PRO A 182 -13.12 -10.82 13.54
CA PRO A 182 -11.69 -10.69 13.30
C PRO A 182 -11.17 -9.37 13.84
N TYR A 183 -9.91 -9.33 14.31
CA TYR A 183 -9.23 -8.06 14.50
C TYR A 183 -8.78 -7.55 13.14
N VAL A 184 -9.41 -6.48 12.66
CA VAL A 184 -9.12 -5.91 11.35
C VAL A 184 -8.16 -4.75 11.47
N VAL A 185 -7.04 -4.82 10.74
CA VAL A 185 -6.03 -3.76 10.64
C VAL A 185 -5.90 -3.35 9.18
N LEU A 186 -6.14 -2.08 8.89
CA LEU A 186 -5.92 -1.49 7.58
C LEU A 186 -4.67 -0.61 7.63
N THR A 187 -3.84 -0.66 6.59
CA THR A 187 -2.69 0.24 6.46
C THR A 187 -2.82 1.13 5.23
N SER A 188 -2.36 2.37 5.34
CA SER A 188 -2.34 3.35 4.25
C SER A 188 -1.04 4.15 4.27
N ASN A 189 -0.48 4.42 3.08
CA ASN A 189 0.67 5.32 2.90
C ASN A 189 0.22 6.75 2.54
N ASN A 190 -1.09 7.04 2.62
CA ASN A 190 -1.68 8.34 2.29
C ASN A 190 -1.38 8.79 0.84
N THR A 191 -1.31 7.86 -0.11
CA THR A 191 -1.12 8.19 -1.53
C THR A 191 -2.38 8.78 -2.16
N ARG A 192 -3.55 8.47 -1.59
CA ARG A 192 -4.85 9.09 -1.89
C ARG A 192 -5.74 9.13 -0.64
N ASP A 193 -6.75 9.97 -0.67
CA ASP A 193 -7.77 10.00 0.38
C ASP A 193 -8.70 8.77 0.30
N LEU A 194 -8.95 8.16 1.44
CA LEU A 194 -9.91 7.08 1.60
C LEU A 194 -11.33 7.63 1.79
N ALA A 195 -12.33 6.85 1.40
CA ALA A 195 -13.72 7.23 1.58
C ALA A 195 -14.04 7.56 3.05
N ALA A 196 -14.73 8.68 3.28
CA ALA A 196 -15.11 9.10 4.64
C ALA A 196 -15.96 8.05 5.37
N ALA A 197 -16.72 7.25 4.63
CA ALA A 197 -17.54 6.16 5.17
C ALA A 197 -16.66 5.05 5.77
N LEU A 198 -15.51 4.74 5.14
CA LEU A 198 -14.54 3.77 5.64
C LEU A 198 -13.85 4.31 6.91
N LYS A 199 -13.34 5.54 6.86
CA LYS A 199 -12.67 6.17 8.02
C LYS A 199 -13.57 6.24 9.27
N ARG A 200 -14.88 6.48 9.12
CA ARG A 200 -15.83 6.54 10.25
C ARG A 200 -16.05 5.19 10.94
N ARG A 201 -15.78 4.07 10.28
CA ARG A 201 -15.93 2.73 10.86
C ARG A 201 -14.71 2.29 11.66
N CYS A 202 -13.56 2.93 11.44
CA CYS A 202 -12.28 2.56 12.01
C CYS A 202 -11.90 3.45 13.20
N LEU A 203 -11.17 2.88 14.15
CA LEU A 203 -10.25 3.66 14.97
C LEU A 203 -9.11 4.13 14.08
N HIS A 204 -8.64 5.35 14.29
CA HIS A 204 -7.59 5.94 13.45
C HIS A 204 -6.31 6.12 14.25
N LEU A 205 -5.19 5.67 13.69
CA LEU A 205 -3.86 5.83 14.24
C LEU A 205 -2.93 6.38 13.15
N PHE A 206 -2.35 7.53 13.39
CA PHE A 206 -1.29 8.06 12.55
C PHE A 206 0.07 7.67 13.13
N LEU A 207 0.88 6.94 12.36
CA LEU A 207 2.24 6.58 12.69
C LEU A 207 3.20 7.44 11.88
N ASP A 208 3.99 8.23 12.58
CA ASP A 208 5.09 8.99 11.99
C ASP A 208 6.44 8.35 12.35
N TYR A 209 7.51 8.94 11.84
CA TYR A 209 8.86 8.56 12.27
C TYR A 209 9.00 8.80 13.78
N PRO A 210 9.54 7.83 14.53
CA PRO A 210 9.69 7.96 15.97
C PRO A 210 10.75 8.99 16.35
N ALA A 211 10.71 9.44 17.61
CA ALA A 211 11.81 10.18 18.20
C ALA A 211 13.11 9.37 18.20
N ALA A 212 14.26 10.05 18.30
CA ALA A 212 15.59 9.41 18.20
C ALA A 212 15.78 8.27 19.19
N GLU A 213 15.37 8.47 20.43
CA GLU A 213 15.48 7.49 21.51
C GLU A 213 14.72 6.21 21.18
N ARG A 214 13.49 6.37 20.68
CA ARG A 214 12.65 5.23 20.29
C ARG A 214 13.14 4.54 19.03
N GLU A 215 13.66 5.28 18.05
CA GLU A 215 14.25 4.69 16.85
C GLU A 215 15.48 3.86 17.21
N LEU A 216 16.30 4.34 18.14
CA LEU A 216 17.44 3.61 18.67
C LEU A 216 17.00 2.32 19.40
N GLU A 217 15.96 2.38 20.23
CA GLU A 217 15.37 1.19 20.87
C GLU A 217 14.91 0.16 19.82
N ILE A 218 14.25 0.62 18.75
CA ILE A 218 13.82 -0.26 17.65
C ILE A 218 15.03 -0.91 16.96
N VAL A 219 16.07 -0.15 16.63
CA VAL A 219 17.29 -0.71 16.01
C VAL A 219 17.96 -1.74 16.92
N ARG A 220 18.02 -1.49 18.23
CA ARG A 220 18.55 -2.41 19.23
C ARG A 220 17.72 -3.70 19.34
N SER A 221 16.38 -3.58 19.33
CA SER A 221 15.47 -4.72 19.45
C SER A 221 15.56 -5.70 18.27
N LYS A 222 16.19 -5.29 17.14
CA LYS A 222 16.31 -6.11 15.93
C LYS A 222 17.64 -6.88 15.82
N ASP A 223 18.45 -6.91 16.87
CA ASP A 223 19.72 -7.65 16.94
C ASP A 223 20.57 -7.47 15.67
N THR A 224 20.80 -6.20 15.29
CA THR A 224 21.48 -5.86 14.04
C THR A 224 22.96 -6.26 14.02
N GLY A 225 23.54 -6.56 15.18
CA GLY A 225 24.96 -6.86 15.35
C GLY A 225 25.85 -5.60 15.43
N LEU A 226 25.26 -4.40 15.35
CA LEU A 226 26.00 -3.14 15.49
C LEU A 226 26.17 -2.78 16.98
N THR A 227 27.28 -2.17 17.34
CA THR A 227 27.49 -1.67 18.71
C THR A 227 26.54 -0.52 19.03
N ASP A 228 26.20 -0.32 20.31
CA ASP A 228 25.29 0.76 20.74
C ASP A 228 25.77 2.15 20.33
N ALA A 229 27.09 2.39 20.38
CA ALA A 229 27.66 3.66 19.99
C ALA A 229 27.47 3.93 18.50
N LEU A 230 27.71 2.92 17.66
CA LEU A 230 27.52 3.03 16.20
C LEU A 230 26.04 3.10 15.83
N ALA A 231 25.16 2.37 16.53
CA ALA A 231 23.72 2.45 16.32
C ALA A 231 23.18 3.86 16.62
N THR A 232 23.66 4.51 17.67
CA THR A 232 23.30 5.90 18.02
C THR A 232 23.74 6.86 16.92
N GLN A 233 25.00 6.78 16.49
CA GLN A 233 25.51 7.63 15.40
C GLN A 233 24.76 7.40 14.07
N LEU A 234 24.43 6.13 13.77
CA LEU A 234 23.69 5.82 12.55
C LEU A 234 22.27 6.43 12.57
N VAL A 235 21.56 6.35 13.70
CA VAL A 235 20.26 6.97 13.87
C VAL A 235 20.33 8.47 13.66
N ASP A 236 21.35 9.15 14.22
CA ASP A 236 21.55 10.59 14.04
C ASP A 236 21.81 10.94 12.56
N VAL A 237 22.64 10.16 11.86
CA VAL A 237 22.88 10.33 10.42
C VAL A 237 21.60 10.13 9.60
N VAL A 238 20.82 9.08 9.86
CA VAL A 238 19.59 8.80 9.14
C VAL A 238 18.56 9.92 9.37
N ARG A 239 18.47 10.43 10.60
CA ARG A 239 17.60 11.56 10.92
C ARG A 239 18.01 12.81 10.17
N GLY A 240 19.31 13.11 10.13
CA GLY A 240 19.83 14.20 9.31
C GLY A 240 19.54 14.03 7.81
N LEU A 241 19.61 12.81 7.28
CA LEU A 241 19.20 12.53 5.91
C LEU A 241 17.71 12.78 5.66
N ARG A 242 16.84 12.52 6.64
CA ARG A 242 15.38 12.81 6.53
C ARG A 242 15.05 14.29 6.50
N GLU A 243 15.91 15.15 7.06
CA GLU A 243 15.76 16.61 6.99
C GLU A 243 16.13 17.19 5.62
N LEU A 244 16.80 16.40 4.77
CA LEU A 244 17.08 16.80 3.41
C LEU A 244 15.80 16.69 2.54
N ASP A 245 15.69 17.59 1.54
CA ASP A 245 14.63 17.51 0.52
C ASP A 245 14.90 16.35 -0.43
N LEU A 246 14.68 15.11 0.06
CA LEU A 246 14.78 13.88 -0.70
C LEU A 246 13.40 13.51 -1.28
N ARG A 247 13.39 12.92 -2.46
CA ARG A 247 12.17 12.35 -3.05
C ARG A 247 11.55 11.28 -2.15
N LYS A 248 12.40 10.52 -1.46
CA LYS A 248 12.00 9.51 -0.50
C LYS A 248 12.95 9.55 0.70
N ALA A 249 12.43 9.93 1.85
CA ALA A 249 13.17 9.90 3.10
C ALA A 249 13.45 8.44 3.53
N PRO A 250 14.64 8.14 4.12
CA PRO A 250 14.95 6.84 4.67
C PRO A 250 13.96 6.40 5.73
N SER A 251 13.44 5.18 5.62
CA SER A 251 12.51 4.58 6.57
C SER A 251 13.23 3.87 7.73
N ILE A 252 12.49 3.51 8.78
CA ILE A 252 13.04 2.72 9.90
C ILE A 252 13.54 1.34 9.40
N SER A 253 12.83 0.71 8.47
CA SER A 253 13.27 -0.57 7.91
C SER A 253 14.61 -0.42 7.20
N GLU A 254 14.80 0.67 6.45
CA GLU A 254 16.06 0.97 5.78
C GLU A 254 17.17 1.32 6.78
N THR A 255 16.85 1.97 7.92
CA THR A 255 17.81 2.18 9.02
C THR A 255 18.30 0.84 9.60
N ILE A 256 17.40 -0.11 9.84
CA ILE A 256 17.74 -1.46 10.33
C ILE A 256 18.61 -2.20 9.31
N ASP A 257 18.27 -2.13 8.03
CA ASP A 257 19.04 -2.78 6.97
C ASP A 257 20.44 -2.17 6.83
N TRP A 258 20.55 -0.86 7.01
CA TRP A 258 21.86 -0.21 7.02
C TRP A 258 22.70 -0.61 8.23
N ALA A 259 22.09 -0.66 9.42
CA ALA A 259 22.76 -1.16 10.62
C ALA A 259 23.32 -2.58 10.42
N ARG A 260 22.52 -3.49 9.86
CA ARG A 260 22.96 -4.85 9.52
C ARG A 260 24.08 -4.87 8.50
N THR A 261 24.00 -4.01 7.47
CA THR A 261 25.03 -3.90 6.44
C THR A 261 26.36 -3.47 7.05
N LEU A 262 26.35 -2.47 7.92
CA LEU A 262 27.56 -1.98 8.59
C LEU A 262 28.15 -3.04 9.52
N ALA A 263 27.32 -3.80 10.24
CA ALA A 263 27.74 -4.90 11.08
C ALA A 263 28.38 -6.04 10.26
N VAL A 264 27.80 -6.42 9.13
CA VAL A 264 28.35 -7.43 8.20
C VAL A 264 29.71 -7.00 7.65
N LEU A 265 29.90 -5.70 7.39
CA LEU A 265 31.19 -5.15 6.95
C LEU A 265 32.24 -5.06 8.06
N GLY A 266 31.87 -5.36 9.32
CA GLY A 266 32.76 -5.29 10.47
C GLY A 266 33.24 -3.86 10.73
N VAL A 267 32.35 -2.86 10.59
CA VAL A 267 32.69 -1.46 10.75
C VAL A 267 32.87 -1.14 12.24
N ASP A 268 34.05 -0.64 12.60
CA ASP A 268 34.38 -0.22 13.98
C ASP A 268 34.17 1.29 14.21
N GLU A 269 34.07 2.08 13.12
CA GLU A 269 33.91 3.52 13.17
C GLU A 269 33.07 4.00 11.99
N LEU A 270 32.05 4.84 12.26
CA LEU A 270 31.28 5.50 11.21
C LEU A 270 32.02 6.75 10.72
N ASN A 271 32.49 6.70 9.48
CA ASN A 271 33.08 7.83 8.78
C ASN A 271 32.38 8.09 7.46
N ALA A 272 32.59 9.28 6.89
CA ALA A 272 31.94 9.71 5.67
C ALA A 272 32.17 8.74 4.48
N LYS A 273 33.35 8.10 4.42
CA LYS A 273 33.66 7.15 3.34
C LYS A 273 32.81 5.89 3.44
N VAL A 274 32.77 5.24 4.59
CA VAL A 274 31.98 4.00 4.82
C VAL A 274 30.50 4.25 4.55
N LEU A 275 29.98 5.40 5.03
CA LEU A 275 28.60 5.78 4.80
C LEU A 275 28.33 6.08 3.32
N SER A 276 29.25 6.74 2.62
CA SER A 276 29.12 7.00 1.18
C SER A 276 29.12 5.69 0.36
N ASP A 277 29.99 4.74 0.71
CA ASP A 277 30.07 3.45 0.03
C ASP A 277 28.81 2.60 0.25
N THR A 278 28.03 2.86 1.30
CA THR A 278 26.85 2.08 1.69
C THR A 278 25.53 2.86 1.60
N VAL A 279 25.53 4.14 1.26
CA VAL A 279 24.34 5.02 1.24
C VAL A 279 23.19 4.48 0.37
N SER A 280 23.49 3.71 -0.67
CA SER A 280 22.51 3.05 -1.54
C SER A 280 21.61 2.04 -0.82
N VAL A 281 21.98 1.63 0.40
CA VAL A 281 21.11 0.81 1.26
C VAL A 281 19.86 1.58 1.66
N VAL A 282 19.97 2.89 1.92
CA VAL A 282 18.87 3.73 2.42
C VAL A 282 18.35 4.73 1.39
N VAL A 283 19.16 5.15 0.42
CA VAL A 283 18.79 6.13 -0.62
C VAL A 283 18.73 5.41 -1.96
N LYS A 284 17.55 5.41 -2.61
CA LYS A 284 17.29 4.59 -3.80
C LYS A 284 17.22 5.38 -5.12
N TYR A 285 17.13 6.71 -5.05
CA TYR A 285 17.00 7.56 -6.23
C TYR A 285 18.33 8.29 -6.49
N ASP A 286 18.80 8.27 -7.71
CA ASP A 286 20.08 8.83 -8.12
C ASP A 286 20.29 10.29 -7.67
N LYS A 287 19.28 11.14 -7.88
CA LYS A 287 19.33 12.54 -7.42
C LYS A 287 19.43 12.69 -5.90
N ASP A 288 18.78 11.78 -5.17
CA ASP A 288 18.81 11.76 -3.71
C ASP A 288 20.17 11.25 -3.20
N VAL A 289 20.79 10.29 -3.93
CA VAL A 289 22.15 9.80 -3.62
C VAL A 289 23.16 10.94 -3.66
N HIS A 290 23.12 11.79 -4.68
CA HIS A 290 24.03 12.95 -4.75
C HIS A 290 23.83 13.90 -3.55
N LYS A 291 22.57 14.26 -3.23
CA LYS A 291 22.28 15.11 -2.07
C LYS A 291 22.76 14.48 -0.75
N ALA A 292 22.57 13.18 -0.59
CA ALA A 292 23.00 12.45 0.59
C ALA A 292 24.54 12.44 0.69
N LEU A 293 25.25 12.13 -0.40
CA LEU A 293 26.72 12.15 -0.44
C LEU A 293 27.30 13.50 -0.06
N ASP A 294 26.71 14.60 -0.52
CA ASP A 294 27.14 15.96 -0.18
C ASP A 294 26.91 16.30 1.30
N ALA A 295 25.88 15.72 1.92
CA ALA A 295 25.52 15.97 3.31
C ALA A 295 26.28 15.08 4.32
N LEU A 296 26.62 13.82 3.94
CA LEU A 296 27.21 12.83 4.86
C LEU A 296 28.44 13.32 5.62
N PRO A 297 29.43 14.06 5.03
CA PRO A 297 30.57 14.54 5.80
C PRO A 297 30.18 15.42 7.00
N ARG A 298 29.18 16.29 6.82
CA ARG A 298 28.70 17.18 7.90
C ARG A 298 27.77 16.44 8.90
N LEU A 299 27.08 15.42 8.47
CA LEU A 299 26.24 14.60 9.35
C LEU A 299 27.07 13.72 10.28
N VAL A 300 28.28 13.32 9.86
CA VAL A 300 29.23 12.55 10.69
C VAL A 300 30.06 13.49 11.57
N ASP A 301 30.59 14.54 11.02
CA ASP A 301 31.36 15.56 11.74
C ASP A 301 30.84 16.96 11.40
N PRO A 302 30.12 17.62 12.31
CA PRO A 302 29.60 18.98 12.09
C PRO A 302 30.67 20.01 11.76
N ASN A 303 31.95 19.75 12.11
CA ASN A 303 33.09 20.64 11.83
C ASN A 303 33.83 20.27 10.53
N ALA A 304 33.40 19.24 9.81
CA ALA A 304 34.04 18.83 8.57
C ALA A 304 33.97 19.92 7.51
N ALA A 305 35.13 20.34 6.97
CA ALA A 305 35.19 21.21 5.80
C ALA A 305 34.64 20.46 4.58
N VAL A 306 33.72 21.08 3.85
CA VAL A 306 33.25 20.54 2.57
C VAL A 306 34.38 20.60 1.57
N PRO A 307 34.78 19.47 0.96
CA PRO A 307 35.74 19.54 -0.15
C PRO A 307 35.12 20.33 -1.31
N GLU A 308 35.79 21.39 -1.77
CA GLU A 308 35.36 22.20 -2.93
C GLU A 308 35.26 21.40 -4.26
N SER A 309 35.66 20.15 -4.27
CA SER A 309 35.81 19.32 -5.47
C SER A 309 34.50 18.82 -6.09
N LEU A 310 33.32 19.05 -5.50
CA LEU A 310 32.04 18.62 -6.04
C LEU A 310 31.22 19.71 -6.76
N HIS A 311 31.76 20.95 -6.83
CA HIS A 311 31.12 22.06 -7.54
C HIS A 311 31.58 22.23 -9.01
N ASN A 312 32.50 21.39 -9.52
CA ASN A 312 32.98 21.45 -10.89
C ASN A 312 32.40 20.39 -11.82
N GLY A 313 31.18 20.62 -12.27
CA GLY A 313 30.57 19.86 -13.36
C GLY A 313 29.57 20.68 -14.14
N HIS A 314 30.06 21.56 -14.99
CA HIS A 314 29.54 22.18 -16.21
C HIS A 314 29.77 23.70 -16.29
N GLY A 315 31.06 24.07 -16.26
CA GLY A 315 31.50 25.33 -16.81
C GLY A 315 31.74 25.18 -18.32
N HIS A 316 30.81 25.61 -19.15
CA HIS A 316 31.11 25.82 -20.56
C HIS A 316 32.14 26.98 -20.67
N SER A 317 33.39 26.62 -20.98
CA SER A 317 34.40 27.57 -21.39
C SER A 317 34.05 28.13 -22.77
N HIS A 318 33.58 29.36 -22.83
CA HIS A 318 33.59 30.13 -24.06
C HIS A 318 34.99 30.80 -24.17
N GLY A 319 35.76 30.35 -25.19
CA GLY A 319 37.00 30.98 -25.60
C GLY A 319 36.75 32.38 -26.16
N PRO A 320 37.76 33.28 -26.08
CA PRO A 320 37.62 34.67 -26.52
C PRO A 320 37.91 34.79 -28.03
N GLY A 321 37.13 35.59 -28.71
CA GLY A 321 37.54 36.18 -29.97
C GLY A 321 36.48 36.15 -31.07
N HIS A 322 35.80 37.27 -31.26
CA HIS A 322 35.78 38.04 -32.50
C HIS A 322 34.87 39.24 -32.31
N SER A 323 35.50 40.44 -32.32
CA SER A 323 34.90 41.75 -32.49
C SER A 323 34.36 41.89 -33.91
N HIS A 324 33.13 42.33 -34.04
CA HIS A 324 32.64 43.12 -35.18
C HIS A 324 31.75 44.23 -34.65
N ASP A 325 32.26 45.44 -34.78
CA ASP A 325 31.54 46.69 -34.75
C ASP A 325 30.50 46.69 -35.87
N HIS A 326 29.27 47.07 -35.59
CA HIS A 326 28.42 47.87 -36.42
C HIS A 326 27.46 48.71 -35.57
N ASP A 327 27.69 49.97 -35.70
CA ASP A 327 26.95 51.14 -35.29
C ASP A 327 25.54 51.19 -35.93
N HIS A 328 24.60 51.79 -35.25
CA HIS A 328 23.50 52.68 -35.55
C HIS A 328 22.27 52.48 -34.69
N GLY A 329 22.01 53.31 -33.81
CA GLY A 329 21.06 54.40 -33.75
C GLY A 329 19.63 54.05 -33.29
N PRO A 330 18.96 54.97 -32.62
CA PRO A 330 17.98 54.64 -31.58
C PRO A 330 16.55 54.66 -32.12
N ASP A 331 15.68 53.87 -31.51
CA ASP A 331 14.31 54.25 -31.19
C ASP A 331 13.47 53.08 -30.69
N GLY A 332 12.83 53.32 -29.56
CA GLY A 332 11.39 53.05 -29.49
C GLY A 332 10.92 51.90 -28.59
N LYS A 333 10.71 52.28 -27.32
CA LYS A 333 9.52 51.84 -26.54
C LYS A 333 9.32 50.38 -26.15
N ALA A 334 9.35 50.23 -24.83
CA ALA A 334 8.79 49.25 -24.01
C ALA A 334 7.49 48.54 -24.53
N VAL A 335 7.50 47.22 -24.51
CA VAL A 335 6.31 46.43 -24.20
C VAL A 335 6.72 45.32 -23.21
N ARG A 336 6.44 45.60 -21.97
CA ARG A 336 6.31 44.59 -20.90
C ARG A 336 4.84 44.20 -20.98
N ALA A 337 4.55 42.92 -21.17
CA ALA A 337 3.46 42.13 -20.60
C ALA A 337 3.14 40.90 -21.46
N GLU A 338 2.86 39.84 -20.78
CA GLU A 338 2.24 38.59 -21.22
C GLU A 338 3.18 37.38 -21.27
N LYS A 339 3.50 36.92 -20.09
CA LYS A 339 3.80 35.52 -19.85
C LYS A 339 2.95 35.05 -18.66
N ASP A 340 1.68 34.80 -18.91
CA ASP A 340 0.80 33.99 -18.07
C ASP A 340 -0.45 33.64 -18.89
N ARG A 341 -0.37 32.54 -19.65
CA ARG A 341 -1.54 31.79 -20.12
C ARG A 341 -1.21 30.31 -20.12
N PRO A 342 -2.07 29.45 -19.50
CA PRO A 342 -1.88 28.02 -19.53
C PRO A 342 -2.09 27.48 -20.94
N GLY A 343 -1.19 26.57 -21.36
CA GLY A 343 -1.20 25.94 -22.66
C GLY A 343 -2.47 25.14 -22.91
N ARG A 344 -3.15 25.46 -24.01
CA ARG A 344 -4.16 24.62 -24.65
C ARG A 344 -3.47 23.36 -25.17
N PHE A 345 -3.88 22.22 -24.69
CA PHE A 345 -3.65 20.94 -25.37
C PHE A 345 -4.49 20.92 -26.64
N ALA A 346 -3.83 20.65 -27.76
CA ALA A 346 -4.47 20.51 -29.06
C ALA A 346 -5.32 19.22 -29.06
N ASP A 347 -6.61 19.38 -29.34
CA ASP A 347 -7.53 18.33 -29.80
C ASP A 347 -7.03 17.72 -31.11
N GLY A 348 -6.94 16.40 -31.17
CA GLY A 348 -6.74 15.74 -32.44
C GLY A 348 -6.20 14.34 -32.38
N TYR A 349 -6.87 13.39 -31.69
CA TYR A 349 -6.66 11.96 -31.97
C TYR A 349 -7.80 11.09 -31.38
N TYR A 350 -9.06 11.32 -31.79
CA TYR A 350 -10.10 10.27 -31.78
C TYR A 350 -11.27 10.76 -32.63
N GLY A 351 -11.49 10.04 -33.73
CA GLY A 351 -12.56 10.35 -34.68
C GLY A 351 -13.94 10.13 -34.04
N THR A 352 -14.79 11.14 -34.22
CA THR A 352 -16.22 11.08 -33.90
C THR A 352 -16.96 10.14 -34.84
N PRO A 353 -17.89 9.29 -34.40
CA PRO A 353 -18.74 8.52 -35.29
C PRO A 353 -19.79 9.44 -35.94
N LYS A 354 -19.90 9.33 -37.25
CA LYS A 354 -20.91 10.03 -38.10
C LYS A 354 -22.32 9.62 -37.68
N LYS A 355 -23.14 10.59 -37.33
CA LYS A 355 -24.60 10.44 -37.21
C LYS A 355 -25.19 10.24 -38.59
N THR A 356 -25.89 9.14 -38.82
CA THR A 356 -26.82 8.95 -39.92
C THR A 356 -28.17 9.58 -39.58
N PRO A 357 -28.87 10.23 -40.55
CA PRO A 357 -30.12 10.90 -40.28
C PRO A 357 -31.30 9.92 -40.20
N SER A 358 -32.12 10.12 -39.18
CA SER A 358 -33.42 9.46 -39.02
C SER A 358 -34.43 9.99 -40.05
N SER A 359 -35.02 9.10 -40.81
CA SER A 359 -36.24 9.36 -41.54
C SER A 359 -37.42 8.73 -40.80
N SER A 360 -38.31 9.56 -40.25
CA SER A 360 -39.71 9.16 -39.99
C SER A 360 -40.53 9.31 -41.29
N PRO A 361 -41.54 8.49 -41.52
CA PRO A 361 -42.88 8.91 -41.13
C PRO A 361 -43.86 7.78 -40.73
N GLY A 362 -44.64 7.99 -39.73
CA GLY A 362 -46.06 8.32 -39.83
C GLY A 362 -47.06 7.16 -39.92
N ARG A 363 -47.92 7.18 -38.89
CA ARG A 363 -49.37 6.90 -38.92
C ARG A 363 -49.94 5.48 -38.74
N ARG A 364 -50.61 5.33 -37.59
CA ARG A 364 -52.04 4.96 -37.41
C ARG A 364 -52.48 3.50 -37.35
N ARG A 365 -53.19 3.30 -36.23
CA ARG A 365 -54.42 2.50 -35.94
C ARG A 365 -54.17 1.04 -35.45
N ALA A 366 -54.52 0.81 -34.22
CA ALA A 366 -55.79 0.33 -33.65
C ALA A 366 -56.19 -1.09 -34.11
N PHE A 367 -55.99 -2.00 -33.20
CA PHE A 367 -57.02 -2.86 -32.57
C PHE A 367 -56.40 -3.51 -31.37
#